data_8891e16b674a58b2c0e91645274dfa20
#
_entry.id   8891e16b674a58b2c0e91645274dfa20
#
_cell.length_a   1.000
_cell.length_b   1.000
_cell.length_c   1.000
_cell.angle_alpha   90.00
_cell.angle_beta   90.00
_cell.angle_gamma   90.00
#
_symmetry.space_group_name_H-M   'P 1'
#
loop_
_entity.id
_entity.type
_entity.pdbx_description
1 polymer ?
#
loop_
_entity_poly.entity_id
_entity_poly.type
_entity_poly.pdbx_seq_one_letter_code
_entity_poly.pdbx_strand_id
1 'polypeptide(L)'
;MKKRAILFGMFHYNRSTSITANDLPSTEIDVKTVEKRLKQLQFETVSYMDFCLKNMEQKITEFADAAPCDSLNVVYFSGHGGHSKGENYLYPVDFGNNLDARMSIEDSAFNLKRIQPLFKRKVKLLIIVDACRDNLTPGDACNFSEMVAPQDTYIAYATQFGAYSGCTPAISYFTEALCDNILTPNISVDRLFTDVRAALYLKHGRQISNSVNGFMSDISLNEQADHDKVGNLVLQFVDHYGDMYVDKYGPFAGDDLVFIDAAQYCGISVLDAIYKFQKLDAERCHVTDSLSESHKKLIAFWGMLGNGLEQDEFYTWKYRGRPIRLGEIPPLPLDMQKPMPDVGKEIEVDFKLNIKHDGIYISTNLPDNYQLFGKINGRYSFNNIVVKSGNAQIPLSDKISEVYAVDLYSVVPTISGVDSSIIGEKARNLVGQYVKFSPISGNSIEFHYKK
;
A
#
# COMPACT_ATOMS: atom_id res chain seq x y z
N MET A 1 24.38 -8.77 6.56
CA MET A 1 23.89 -9.30 7.86
C MET A 1 23.63 -10.80 7.73
N LYS A 2 24.09 -11.66 8.69
CA LYS A 2 23.77 -13.10 8.63
C LYS A 2 22.30 -13.32 8.95
N LYS A 3 21.61 -14.15 8.15
CA LYS A 3 20.18 -14.41 8.26
C LYS A 3 19.96 -15.87 8.68
N ARG A 4 19.20 -16.09 9.74
CA ARG A 4 18.95 -17.43 10.31
C ARG A 4 17.48 -17.57 10.70
N ALA A 5 16.92 -18.76 10.57
CA ALA A 5 15.55 -19.02 10.97
C ALA A 5 15.40 -20.41 11.62
N ILE A 6 14.57 -20.46 12.66
CA ILE A 6 14.09 -21.70 13.29
C ILE A 6 12.57 -21.73 13.17
N LEU A 7 12.03 -22.86 12.71
CA LEU A 7 10.61 -23.02 12.45
C LEU A 7 10.06 -24.21 13.23
N PHE A 8 8.90 -24.04 13.82
CA PHE A 8 8.18 -25.10 14.53
C PHE A 8 6.77 -25.25 13.95
N GLY A 9 6.38 -26.49 13.65
CA GLY A 9 5.02 -26.88 13.31
C GLY A 9 4.51 -27.95 14.28
N MET A 10 3.35 -27.71 14.86
CA MET A 10 2.69 -28.65 15.77
C MET A 10 1.43 -29.17 15.11
N PHE A 11 1.52 -30.38 14.59
CA PHE A 11 0.43 -31.05 13.85
C PHE A 11 -0.37 -32.00 14.74
N HIS A 12 0.33 -33.02 15.30
CA HIS A 12 -0.33 -34.11 16.02
C HIS A 12 -0.37 -33.82 17.52
N TYR A 13 -1.49 -33.27 17.97
CA TYR A 13 -1.68 -33.00 19.37
C TYR A 13 -2.19 -34.24 20.11
N ASN A 14 -1.71 -34.45 21.32
CA ASN A 14 -2.35 -35.39 22.24
C ASN A 14 -3.75 -34.89 22.62
N ARG A 15 -4.77 -35.66 22.24
CA ARG A 15 -6.20 -35.32 22.39
C ARG A 15 -6.69 -35.32 23.83
N SER A 16 -5.85 -35.02 24.81
CA SER A 16 -6.18 -35.06 26.23
C SER A 16 -7.03 -33.88 26.71
N THR A 17 -7.13 -32.82 25.92
CA THR A 17 -7.95 -31.65 26.27
C THR A 17 -8.83 -31.22 25.10
N SER A 18 -9.93 -30.49 25.39
CA SER A 18 -10.79 -29.91 24.38
C SER A 18 -10.07 -28.82 23.52
N ILE A 19 -9.00 -28.23 24.03
CA ILE A 19 -8.23 -27.15 23.39
C ILE A 19 -7.37 -27.70 22.25
N THR A 20 -6.80 -28.90 22.45
CA THR A 20 -5.92 -29.58 21.48
C THR A 20 -6.58 -30.81 20.89
N ALA A 21 -7.92 -30.85 20.88
CA ALA A 21 -8.70 -32.01 20.42
C ALA A 21 -8.51 -32.30 18.91
N ASN A 22 -8.04 -31.32 18.13
CA ASN A 22 -7.92 -31.43 16.68
C ASN A 22 -6.45 -31.35 16.26
N ASP A 23 -6.08 -32.27 15.40
CA ASP A 23 -4.85 -32.16 14.62
C ASP A 23 -4.92 -30.95 13.67
N LEU A 24 -3.78 -30.35 13.38
CA LEU A 24 -3.66 -29.21 12.49
C LEU A 24 -2.85 -29.54 11.23
N PRO A 25 -3.42 -30.21 10.24
CA PRO A 25 -2.68 -30.67 9.06
C PRO A 25 -2.04 -29.55 8.24
N SER A 26 -2.57 -28.33 8.30
CA SER A 26 -1.98 -27.16 7.62
C SER A 26 -0.59 -26.81 8.13
N THR A 27 -0.26 -27.08 9.39
CA THR A 27 1.01 -26.66 10.01
C THR A 27 2.25 -27.25 9.33
N GLU A 28 2.17 -28.47 8.81
CA GLU A 28 3.27 -29.08 8.06
C GLU A 28 3.53 -28.32 6.76
N ILE A 29 2.47 -27.95 6.06
CA ILE A 29 2.52 -27.20 4.80
C ILE A 29 2.97 -25.75 5.08
N ASP A 30 2.48 -25.15 6.15
CA ASP A 30 2.87 -23.81 6.60
C ASP A 30 4.38 -23.74 6.80
N VAL A 31 4.94 -24.62 7.61
CA VAL A 31 6.39 -24.69 7.89
C VAL A 31 7.19 -24.87 6.60
N LYS A 32 6.82 -25.84 5.76
CA LYS A 32 7.52 -26.09 4.50
C LYS A 32 7.47 -24.88 3.55
N THR A 33 6.34 -24.19 3.49
CA THR A 33 6.17 -23.04 2.59
C THR A 33 6.96 -21.84 3.09
N VAL A 34 6.90 -21.52 4.38
CA VAL A 34 7.68 -20.43 4.97
C VAL A 34 9.18 -20.75 4.88
N GLU A 35 9.61 -21.99 5.18
CA GLU A 35 11.00 -22.39 5.04
C GLU A 35 11.52 -22.19 3.62
N LYS A 36 10.74 -22.60 2.61
CA LYS A 36 11.06 -22.38 1.20
C LYS A 36 11.27 -20.90 0.88
N ARG A 37 10.38 -20.03 1.35
CA ARG A 37 10.49 -18.58 1.14
C ARG A 37 11.70 -17.98 1.85
N LEU A 38 11.97 -18.39 3.09
CA LEU A 38 13.14 -17.94 3.84
C LEU A 38 14.45 -18.39 3.19
N LYS A 39 14.51 -19.60 2.63
CA LYS A 39 15.68 -20.07 1.84
C LYS A 39 15.88 -19.22 0.58
N GLN A 40 14.82 -18.81 -0.11
CA GLN A 40 14.92 -17.88 -1.24
C GLN A 40 15.51 -16.52 -0.81
N LEU A 41 15.24 -16.09 0.42
CA LEU A 41 15.79 -14.89 1.05
C LEU A 41 17.18 -15.11 1.68
N GLN A 42 17.81 -16.24 1.42
CA GLN A 42 19.15 -16.61 1.90
C GLN A 42 19.24 -16.79 3.43
N PHE A 43 18.16 -17.20 4.09
CA PHE A 43 18.21 -17.61 5.48
C PHE A 43 18.78 -19.03 5.61
N GLU A 44 19.66 -19.23 6.60
CA GLU A 44 19.99 -20.56 7.11
C GLU A 44 18.82 -21.05 7.96
N THR A 45 18.10 -22.09 7.52
CA THR A 45 16.87 -22.55 8.16
C THR A 45 17.05 -23.90 8.84
N VAL A 46 16.38 -24.05 9.98
CA VAL A 46 16.12 -25.35 10.61
C VAL A 46 14.65 -25.44 10.96
N SER A 47 14.02 -26.58 10.71
CA SER A 47 12.60 -26.78 10.97
C SER A 47 12.34 -28.04 11.78
N TYR A 48 11.36 -28.01 12.65
CA TYR A 48 10.99 -29.08 13.56
C TYR A 48 9.50 -29.29 13.56
N MET A 49 9.08 -30.57 13.57
CA MET A 49 7.66 -30.94 13.63
C MET A 49 7.39 -31.72 14.94
N ASP A 50 6.25 -31.44 15.53
CA ASP A 50 5.67 -32.20 16.64
C ASP A 50 6.59 -32.32 17.87
N PHE A 51 7.14 -31.20 18.30
CA PHE A 51 8.01 -31.17 19.46
C PHE A 51 7.24 -31.02 20.77
N CYS A 52 7.67 -31.77 21.80
CA CYS A 52 7.26 -31.52 23.18
C CYS A 52 7.90 -30.25 23.74
N LEU A 53 7.37 -29.70 24.84
CA LEU A 53 7.84 -28.47 25.47
C LEU A 53 9.37 -28.48 25.71
N LYS A 54 9.86 -29.53 26.32
CA LYS A 54 11.30 -29.68 26.63
C LYS A 54 12.19 -29.60 25.39
N ASN A 55 11.81 -30.28 24.33
CA ASN A 55 12.59 -30.30 23.09
C ASN A 55 12.52 -28.93 22.37
N MET A 56 11.36 -28.27 22.39
CA MET A 56 11.18 -26.94 21.85
C MET A 56 12.06 -25.92 22.57
N GLU A 57 12.04 -25.92 23.91
CA GLU A 57 12.89 -25.06 24.74
C GLU A 57 14.36 -25.27 24.45
N GLN A 58 14.80 -26.54 24.39
CA GLN A 58 16.19 -26.88 24.08
C GLN A 58 16.62 -26.33 22.73
N LYS A 59 15.82 -26.54 21.68
CA LYS A 59 16.19 -26.12 20.31
C LYS A 59 16.19 -24.61 20.12
N ILE A 60 15.27 -23.90 20.75
CA ILE A 60 15.27 -22.43 20.73
C ILE A 60 16.54 -21.92 21.47
N THR A 61 16.90 -22.52 22.60
CA THR A 61 18.10 -22.14 23.35
C THR A 61 19.38 -22.39 22.55
N GLU A 62 19.53 -23.57 21.95
CA GLU A 62 20.67 -23.91 21.07
C GLU A 62 20.76 -22.92 19.89
N PHE A 63 19.63 -22.58 19.28
CA PHE A 63 19.56 -21.63 18.17
C PHE A 63 19.97 -20.22 18.60
N ALA A 64 19.50 -19.75 19.76
CA ALA A 64 19.84 -18.46 20.32
C ALA A 64 21.30 -18.33 20.73
N ASP A 65 21.86 -19.37 21.40
CA ASP A 65 23.27 -19.41 21.83
C ASP A 65 24.23 -19.38 20.63
N ALA A 66 23.83 -19.97 19.51
CA ALA A 66 24.61 -19.98 18.27
C ALA A 66 24.45 -18.72 17.42
N ALA A 67 23.64 -17.74 17.84
CA ALA A 67 23.38 -16.54 17.06
C ALA A 67 24.62 -15.62 17.01
N PRO A 68 25.10 -15.24 15.80
CA PRO A 68 26.17 -14.26 15.68
C PRO A 68 25.67 -12.85 16.09
N CYS A 69 26.60 -11.99 16.54
CA CYS A 69 26.28 -10.58 16.71
C CYS A 69 25.77 -9.97 15.41
N ASP A 70 24.85 -9.01 15.53
CA ASP A 70 24.26 -8.27 14.42
C ASP A 70 23.61 -9.15 13.33
N SER A 71 23.20 -10.38 13.70
CA SER A 71 22.44 -11.27 12.82
C SER A 71 20.93 -10.96 12.87
N LEU A 72 20.23 -11.28 11.78
CA LEU A 72 18.77 -11.31 11.72
C LEU A 72 18.29 -12.74 11.95
N ASN A 73 17.51 -12.93 13.00
CA ASN A 73 17.00 -14.24 13.40
C ASN A 73 15.48 -14.25 13.32
N VAL A 74 14.93 -15.27 12.70
CA VAL A 74 13.49 -15.52 12.62
C VAL A 74 13.13 -16.72 13.47
N VAL A 75 12.11 -16.58 14.30
CA VAL A 75 11.45 -17.69 15.01
C VAL A 75 10.02 -17.76 14.46
N TYR A 76 9.70 -18.82 13.76
CA TYR A 76 8.35 -19.06 13.22
C TYR A 76 7.70 -20.23 13.96
N PHE A 77 6.43 -20.06 14.29
CA PHE A 77 5.61 -21.09 14.92
C PHE A 77 4.26 -21.18 14.22
N SER A 78 3.84 -22.41 13.86
CA SER A 78 2.49 -22.73 13.41
C SER A 78 1.92 -23.85 14.28
N GLY A 79 0.77 -23.62 14.93
CA GLY A 79 0.16 -24.56 15.86
C GLY A 79 -0.94 -23.93 16.70
N HIS A 80 -1.35 -24.64 17.74
CA HIS A 80 -2.24 -24.06 18.75
C HIS A 80 -1.49 -23.09 19.67
N GLY A 81 -2.20 -22.08 20.12
CA GLY A 81 -1.70 -21.10 21.06
C GLY A 81 -2.82 -20.42 21.81
N GLY A 82 -2.50 -19.72 22.85
CA GLY A 82 -3.47 -19.00 23.65
C GLY A 82 -2.85 -17.96 24.54
N HIS A 83 -3.68 -17.36 25.34
CA HIS A 83 -3.36 -16.27 26.21
C HIS A 83 -3.80 -16.57 27.65
N SER A 84 -2.97 -16.24 28.62
CA SER A 84 -3.28 -16.32 30.05
C SER A 84 -2.55 -15.19 30.80
N LYS A 85 -3.24 -14.50 31.69
CA LYS A 85 -2.70 -13.44 32.57
C LYS A 85 -1.86 -12.37 31.86
N GLY A 86 -2.27 -11.96 30.67
CA GLY A 86 -1.55 -10.95 29.89
C GLY A 86 -0.37 -11.48 29.05
N GLU A 87 -0.16 -12.79 28.98
CA GLU A 87 0.95 -13.41 28.29
C GLU A 87 0.51 -14.40 27.23
N ASN A 88 1.31 -14.50 26.12
CA ASN A 88 1.02 -15.42 25.02
C ASN A 88 1.82 -16.70 25.17
N TYR A 89 1.17 -17.81 24.89
CA TYR A 89 1.72 -19.15 25.02
C TYR A 89 1.57 -19.94 23.72
N LEU A 90 2.64 -20.62 23.33
CA LEU A 90 2.69 -21.55 22.22
C LEU A 90 2.53 -22.97 22.77
N TYR A 91 1.65 -23.76 22.17
CA TYR A 91 1.33 -25.07 22.67
C TYR A 91 2.16 -26.13 21.95
N PRO A 92 3.08 -26.83 22.67
CA PRO A 92 3.74 -28.00 22.16
C PRO A 92 2.77 -29.17 22.02
N VAL A 93 3.16 -30.25 21.33
CA VAL A 93 2.25 -31.38 21.09
C VAL A 93 1.85 -32.14 22.37
N ASP A 94 2.64 -32.06 23.43
CA ASP A 94 2.36 -32.62 24.74
C ASP A 94 1.57 -31.68 25.67
N PHE A 95 1.12 -30.53 25.16
CA PHE A 95 0.26 -29.63 25.91
C PHE A 95 -1.02 -30.37 26.36
N GLY A 96 -1.29 -30.29 27.63
CA GLY A 96 -2.45 -30.94 28.23
C GLY A 96 -2.24 -32.35 28.75
N ASN A 97 -1.11 -33.03 28.43
CA ASN A 97 -0.80 -34.34 28.96
C ASN A 97 -0.70 -34.37 30.52
N ASN A 98 -0.33 -33.22 31.08
CA ASN A 98 -0.12 -33.03 32.51
C ASN A 98 -1.03 -31.99 33.14
N LEU A 99 -2.06 -31.53 32.38
CA LEU A 99 -3.10 -30.64 32.93
C LEU A 99 -4.03 -31.45 33.84
N ASP A 100 -3.50 -32.03 34.90
CA ASP A 100 -4.30 -32.34 36.04
C ASP A 100 -4.62 -31.04 36.82
N ALA A 101 -5.54 -31.09 37.79
CA ALA A 101 -6.00 -29.91 38.53
C ALA A 101 -4.91 -29.13 39.29
N ARG A 102 -3.62 -29.44 39.10
CA ARG A 102 -2.47 -28.86 39.80
C ARG A 102 -1.43 -28.21 38.88
N MET A 103 -1.43 -28.48 37.57
CA MET A 103 -0.50 -27.85 36.62
C MET A 103 -1.12 -26.65 35.94
N SER A 104 -0.38 -25.57 35.94
CA SER A 104 -0.79 -24.33 35.26
C SER A 104 -0.45 -24.36 33.75
N ILE A 105 -1.07 -23.47 32.96
CA ILE A 105 -0.73 -23.28 31.55
C ILE A 105 0.73 -22.91 31.42
N GLU A 106 1.24 -22.12 32.35
CA GLU A 106 2.61 -21.66 32.43
C GLU A 106 3.63 -22.81 32.49
N ASP A 107 3.25 -23.95 33.06
CA ASP A 107 4.10 -25.14 33.20
C ASP A 107 4.01 -26.09 31.99
N SER A 108 2.99 -25.94 31.16
CA SER A 108 2.66 -26.88 30.06
C SER A 108 2.86 -26.29 28.68
N ALA A 109 3.03 -24.97 28.57
CA ALA A 109 3.17 -24.24 27.32
C ALA A 109 4.41 -23.35 27.29
N PHE A 110 4.88 -23.05 26.10
CA PHE A 110 6.04 -22.17 25.91
C PHE A 110 5.61 -20.71 25.95
N ASN A 111 6.08 -19.96 26.94
CA ASN A 111 5.80 -18.53 27.04
C ASN A 111 6.64 -17.75 26.03
N LEU A 112 5.96 -17.00 25.15
CA LEU A 112 6.57 -16.24 24.06
C LEU A 112 7.60 -15.19 24.54
N LYS A 113 7.38 -14.58 25.71
CA LYS A 113 8.30 -13.61 26.31
C LYS A 113 9.69 -14.21 26.63
N ARG A 114 9.79 -15.54 26.73
CA ARG A 114 11.05 -16.20 27.04
C ARG A 114 12.00 -16.27 25.84
N ILE A 115 11.54 -16.05 24.61
CA ILE A 115 12.38 -16.18 23.41
C ILE A 115 13.50 -15.15 23.40
N GLN A 116 13.15 -13.86 23.50
CA GLN A 116 14.13 -12.79 23.38
C GLN A 116 15.27 -12.87 24.42
N PRO A 117 15.01 -13.12 25.71
CA PRO A 117 16.09 -13.23 26.71
C PRO A 117 17.10 -14.36 26.48
N LEU A 118 16.77 -15.36 25.65
CA LEU A 118 17.71 -16.42 25.29
C LEU A 118 18.84 -15.91 24.39
N PHE A 119 18.61 -14.83 23.63
CA PHE A 119 19.62 -14.23 22.77
C PHE A 119 20.54 -13.32 23.57
N LYS A 120 21.70 -13.86 23.97
CA LYS A 120 22.69 -13.17 24.83
C LYS A 120 23.49 -12.09 24.08
N ARG A 121 23.43 -12.07 22.76
CA ARG A 121 24.13 -11.14 21.88
C ARG A 121 23.16 -10.14 21.28
N LYS A 122 23.68 -8.99 20.83
CA LYS A 122 22.89 -8.04 20.08
C LYS A 122 22.49 -8.64 18.74
N VAL A 123 21.22 -8.87 18.54
CA VAL A 123 20.65 -9.44 17.33
C VAL A 123 19.37 -8.68 16.93
N LYS A 124 18.95 -8.82 15.69
CA LYS A 124 17.60 -8.49 15.24
C LYS A 124 16.75 -9.77 15.31
N LEU A 125 15.61 -9.71 15.97
CA LEU A 125 14.74 -10.85 16.20
C LEU A 125 13.35 -10.60 15.64
N LEU A 126 12.93 -11.42 14.69
CA LEU A 126 11.59 -11.44 14.15
C LEU A 126 10.88 -12.72 14.63
N ILE A 127 9.83 -12.56 15.41
CA ILE A 127 9.00 -13.67 15.90
C ILE A 127 7.69 -13.65 15.12
N ILE A 128 7.34 -14.76 14.48
CA ILE A 128 6.14 -14.92 13.67
C ILE A 128 5.31 -16.05 14.25
N VAL A 129 4.09 -15.74 14.70
CA VAL A 129 3.21 -16.68 15.39
C VAL A 129 1.94 -16.89 14.59
N ASP A 130 1.81 -18.03 13.96
CA ASP A 130 0.59 -18.49 13.31
C ASP A 130 -0.16 -19.43 14.25
N ALA A 131 -0.89 -18.83 15.17
CA ALA A 131 -1.69 -19.51 16.19
C ALA A 131 -2.90 -18.66 16.61
N CYS A 132 -3.91 -19.33 17.16
CA CYS A 132 -5.00 -18.64 17.85
C CYS A 132 -4.46 -17.88 19.08
N ARG A 133 -5.14 -16.81 19.43
CA ARG A 133 -4.88 -16.04 20.66
C ARG A 133 -6.12 -16.05 21.57
N ASP A 134 -6.78 -17.22 21.67
CA ASP A 134 -7.98 -17.39 22.44
C ASP A 134 -7.69 -17.31 23.95
N ASN A 135 -8.67 -16.81 24.70
CA ASN A 135 -8.56 -16.69 26.14
C ASN A 135 -8.91 -18.03 26.80
N LEU A 136 -7.96 -18.62 27.49
CA LEU A 136 -8.09 -19.94 28.11
C LEU A 136 -8.80 -19.92 29.47
N THR A 137 -8.90 -18.76 30.12
CA THR A 137 -9.53 -18.60 31.42
C THR A 137 -10.88 -17.89 31.28
N PRO A 138 -12.03 -18.58 31.41
CA PRO A 138 -13.32 -17.91 31.49
C PRO A 138 -13.34 -16.94 32.67
N GLY A 139 -13.48 -15.65 32.41
CA GLY A 139 -13.58 -14.61 33.43
C GLY A 139 -12.34 -13.75 33.66
N ASP A 140 -11.21 -14.03 33.07
CA ASP A 140 -10.13 -13.05 32.96
C ASP A 140 -10.66 -11.89 32.09
N ALA A 141 -11.06 -10.81 32.74
CA ALA A 141 -11.32 -9.57 32.05
C ALA A 141 -10.10 -9.28 31.17
N CYS A 142 -10.35 -8.98 29.90
CA CYS A 142 -9.32 -8.56 28.95
C CYS A 142 -8.61 -7.30 29.48
N ASN A 143 -7.74 -7.47 30.45
CA ASN A 143 -6.78 -6.46 30.80
C ASN A 143 -5.77 -6.43 29.65
N PHE A 144 -6.03 -5.54 28.69
CA PHE A 144 -5.17 -5.21 27.57
C PHE A 144 -3.80 -4.75 28.10
N SER A 145 -2.94 -5.69 28.44
CA SER A 145 -1.52 -5.38 28.41
C SER A 145 -1.06 -5.61 26.99
N GLU A 146 -0.94 -4.54 26.22
CA GLU A 146 -0.19 -4.58 24.96
C GLU A 146 1.17 -5.20 25.26
N MET A 147 1.48 -6.31 24.58
CA MET A 147 2.84 -6.82 24.65
C MET A 147 3.75 -5.78 24.03
N VAL A 148 4.59 -5.17 24.84
CA VAL A 148 5.67 -4.32 24.34
C VAL A 148 6.74 -5.23 23.78
N ALA A 149 7.06 -5.07 22.49
CA ALA A 149 8.18 -5.77 21.91
C ALA A 149 9.49 -5.24 22.53
N PRO A 150 10.38 -6.09 23.01
CA PRO A 150 11.69 -5.65 23.44
C PRO A 150 12.48 -4.97 22.31
N GLN A 151 13.46 -4.17 22.68
CA GLN A 151 14.35 -3.52 21.71
C GLN A 151 14.90 -4.54 20.70
N ASP A 152 14.96 -4.13 19.42
CA ASP A 152 15.43 -4.95 18.30
C ASP A 152 14.65 -6.26 18.09
N THR A 153 13.40 -6.30 18.57
CA THR A 153 12.48 -7.44 18.39
C THR A 153 11.20 -6.99 17.69
N TYR A 154 10.77 -7.73 16.70
CA TYR A 154 9.47 -7.58 16.04
C TYR A 154 8.65 -8.84 16.23
N ILE A 155 7.38 -8.70 16.61
CA ILE A 155 6.49 -9.84 16.84
C ILE A 155 5.27 -9.68 15.94
N ALA A 156 5.04 -10.66 15.08
CA ALA A 156 3.87 -10.72 14.21
C ALA A 156 2.96 -11.89 14.62
N TYR A 157 1.67 -11.62 14.71
CA TYR A 157 0.63 -12.58 15.07
C TYR A 157 -0.37 -12.75 13.95
N ALA A 158 -0.78 -13.98 13.71
CA ALA A 158 -1.79 -14.30 12.71
C ALA A 158 -3.15 -13.63 12.97
N THR A 159 -3.44 -13.29 14.22
CA THR A 159 -4.73 -12.73 14.60
C THR A 159 -4.62 -11.71 15.73
N GLN A 160 -5.67 -10.93 15.88
CA GLN A 160 -5.84 -10.03 17.01
C GLN A 160 -6.02 -10.81 18.31
N PHE A 161 -5.84 -10.11 19.42
CA PHE A 161 -6.10 -10.64 20.74
C PHE A 161 -7.55 -11.13 20.90
N GLY A 162 -7.73 -12.31 21.49
CA GLY A 162 -9.04 -12.91 21.68
C GLY A 162 -9.69 -13.46 20.40
N ALA A 163 -8.93 -13.65 19.32
CA ALA A 163 -9.45 -14.11 18.05
C ALA A 163 -8.78 -15.41 17.58
N TYR A 164 -9.44 -16.10 16.67
CA TYR A 164 -8.97 -17.33 16.05
C TYR A 164 -8.19 -17.08 14.76
N SER A 165 -7.18 -17.89 14.50
CA SER A 165 -6.53 -18.01 13.22
C SER A 165 -7.23 -19.06 12.36
N GLY A 166 -7.61 -18.68 11.14
CA GLY A 166 -8.26 -19.58 10.20
C GLY A 166 -7.27 -20.31 9.31
N CYS A 167 -7.66 -21.49 8.84
CA CYS A 167 -6.89 -22.27 7.88
C CYS A 167 -7.79 -23.04 6.91
N THR A 168 -7.21 -23.45 5.78
CA THR A 168 -7.68 -24.58 4.97
C THR A 168 -6.92 -25.83 5.40
N PRO A 169 -7.32 -27.03 4.96
CA PRO A 169 -6.49 -28.23 5.16
C PRO A 169 -5.11 -28.13 4.51
N ALA A 170 -4.93 -27.23 3.54
CA ALA A 170 -3.71 -27.09 2.77
C ALA A 170 -2.74 -26.04 3.35
N ILE A 171 -3.25 -24.94 3.90
CA ILE A 171 -2.41 -23.84 4.41
C ILE A 171 -3.25 -22.94 5.33
N SER A 172 -2.61 -22.32 6.31
CA SER A 172 -3.24 -21.29 7.11
C SER A 172 -3.36 -19.97 6.31
N TYR A 173 -4.41 -19.19 6.60
CA TYR A 173 -4.66 -17.93 5.90
C TYR A 173 -3.55 -16.91 6.09
N PHE A 174 -3.00 -16.85 7.30
CA PHE A 174 -1.92 -15.93 7.61
C PHE A 174 -0.62 -16.33 6.91
N THR A 175 -0.25 -17.61 6.94
CA THR A 175 0.96 -18.10 6.27
C THR A 175 0.84 -17.95 4.74
N GLU A 176 -0.33 -18.16 4.16
CA GLU A 176 -0.56 -17.90 2.74
C GLU A 176 -0.27 -16.42 2.42
N ALA A 177 -0.92 -15.48 3.14
CA ALA A 177 -0.72 -14.05 2.95
C ALA A 177 0.74 -13.62 3.19
N LEU A 178 1.42 -14.21 4.20
CA LEU A 178 2.84 -13.97 4.45
C LEU A 178 3.70 -14.42 3.27
N CYS A 179 3.49 -15.64 2.77
CA CYS A 179 4.29 -16.21 1.69
C CYS A 179 4.08 -15.53 0.34
N ASP A 180 2.92 -14.91 0.13
CA ASP A 180 2.64 -14.12 -1.07
C ASP A 180 3.39 -12.77 -1.05
N ASN A 181 3.69 -12.22 0.13
CA ASN A 181 4.29 -10.89 0.28
C ASN A 181 5.76 -10.90 0.73
N ILE A 182 6.26 -11.97 1.36
CA ILE A 182 7.58 -12.00 2.02
C ILE A 182 8.77 -11.81 1.06
N LEU A 183 8.58 -12.09 -0.23
CA LEU A 183 9.62 -11.91 -1.25
C LEU A 183 9.65 -10.50 -1.85
N THR A 184 8.76 -9.60 -1.45
CA THR A 184 8.76 -8.21 -1.94
C THR A 184 10.09 -7.54 -1.58
N PRO A 185 10.83 -7.02 -2.58
CA PRO A 185 12.16 -6.47 -2.32
C PRO A 185 12.10 -5.10 -1.63
N ASN A 186 13.10 -4.84 -0.82
CA ASN A 186 13.40 -3.52 -0.22
C ASN A 186 12.29 -2.88 0.63
N ILE A 187 11.27 -3.66 1.04
CA ILE A 187 10.28 -3.19 2.01
C ILE A 187 10.73 -3.49 3.44
N SER A 188 10.36 -2.64 4.37
CA SER A 188 10.61 -2.90 5.79
C SER A 188 9.73 -4.03 6.30
N VAL A 189 10.18 -4.71 7.38
CA VAL A 189 9.39 -5.74 8.07
C VAL A 189 8.04 -5.18 8.54
N ASP A 190 8.00 -3.94 9.01
CA ASP A 190 6.76 -3.30 9.43
C ASP A 190 5.78 -3.14 8.27
N ARG A 191 6.32 -2.75 7.13
CA ARG A 191 5.55 -2.65 5.90
C ARG A 191 5.07 -4.02 5.42
N LEU A 192 5.94 -5.02 5.37
CA LEU A 192 5.57 -6.38 5.03
C LEU A 192 4.33 -6.85 5.83
N PHE A 193 4.33 -6.68 7.16
CA PHE A 193 3.19 -7.13 7.96
C PHE A 193 1.95 -6.22 7.86
N THR A 194 2.11 -5.00 7.41
CA THR A 194 0.96 -4.16 7.00
C THR A 194 0.31 -4.72 5.73
N ASP A 195 1.11 -5.11 4.74
CA ASP A 195 0.62 -5.70 3.49
C ASP A 195 0.01 -7.09 3.71
N VAL A 196 0.64 -7.92 4.53
CA VAL A 196 0.09 -9.21 4.98
C VAL A 196 -1.29 -9.02 5.64
N ARG A 197 -1.45 -8.02 6.51
CA ARG A 197 -2.72 -7.70 7.16
C ARG A 197 -3.79 -7.31 6.15
N ALA A 198 -3.43 -6.46 5.19
CA ALA A 198 -4.34 -6.02 4.14
C ALA A 198 -4.76 -7.20 3.24
N ALA A 199 -3.81 -8.02 2.78
CA ALA A 199 -4.07 -9.20 1.96
C ALA A 199 -4.97 -10.21 2.68
N LEU A 200 -4.67 -10.49 3.94
CA LEU A 200 -5.44 -11.39 4.79
C LEU A 200 -6.90 -10.91 4.95
N TYR A 201 -7.10 -9.64 5.25
CA TYR A 201 -8.43 -9.05 5.41
C TYR A 201 -9.22 -9.05 4.09
N LEU A 202 -8.59 -8.67 2.98
CA LEU A 202 -9.23 -8.65 1.66
C LEU A 202 -9.67 -10.03 1.21
N LYS A 203 -8.87 -11.06 1.52
CA LYS A 203 -9.16 -12.44 1.08
C LYS A 203 -10.14 -13.17 2.00
N HIS A 204 -10.09 -12.92 3.31
CA HIS A 204 -10.82 -13.72 4.31
C HIS A 204 -11.78 -12.91 5.19
N GLY A 205 -11.81 -11.58 5.09
CA GLY A 205 -12.84 -10.66 5.58
C GLY A 205 -13.06 -10.59 7.12
N ARG A 206 -12.52 -11.53 7.89
CA ARG A 206 -12.75 -11.63 9.34
C ARG A 206 -11.49 -11.76 10.18
N GLN A 207 -10.38 -12.19 9.57
CA GLN A 207 -9.12 -12.33 10.27
C GLN A 207 -8.25 -11.10 10.04
N ILE A 208 -7.78 -10.50 11.12
CA ILE A 208 -6.90 -9.33 11.10
C ILE A 208 -5.65 -9.70 11.87
N SER A 209 -4.50 -9.72 11.20
CA SER A 209 -3.21 -9.94 11.85
C SER A 209 -2.82 -8.74 12.70
N ASN A 210 -1.99 -8.95 13.71
CA ASN A 210 -1.45 -7.90 14.56
C ASN A 210 0.07 -7.99 14.61
N SER A 211 0.73 -6.87 14.90
CA SER A 211 2.18 -6.83 15.07
C SER A 211 2.60 -5.80 16.10
N VAL A 212 3.74 -6.05 16.73
CA VAL A 212 4.36 -5.13 17.69
C VAL A 212 5.80 -4.91 17.25
N ASN A 213 6.14 -3.67 16.92
CA ASN A 213 7.44 -3.29 16.38
C ASN A 213 8.34 -2.70 17.48
N GLY A 214 9.43 -3.40 17.78
CA GLY A 214 10.52 -2.94 18.66
C GLY A 214 11.83 -2.71 17.90
N PHE A 215 11.86 -2.80 16.56
CA PHE A 215 13.06 -2.49 15.77
C PHE A 215 13.38 -0.99 15.86
N MET A 216 14.64 -0.69 16.08
CA MET A 216 15.16 0.70 16.16
C MET A 216 15.58 1.25 14.79
N SER A 217 15.47 0.47 13.74
CA SER A 217 15.77 0.84 12.35
C SER A 217 14.96 -0.02 11.41
N ASP A 218 14.73 0.46 10.20
CA ASP A 218 14.09 -0.32 9.16
C ASP A 218 14.94 -1.56 8.81
N ILE A 219 14.30 -2.71 8.85
CA ILE A 219 14.89 -4.01 8.49
C ILE A 219 14.10 -4.56 7.31
N SER A 220 14.79 -4.90 6.23
CA SER A 220 14.21 -5.63 5.11
C SER A 220 14.62 -7.09 5.14
N LEU A 221 13.68 -8.01 4.87
CA LEU A 221 14.00 -9.44 4.71
C LEU A 221 14.61 -9.73 3.34
N ASN A 222 14.21 -8.97 2.32
CA ASN A 222 14.66 -9.08 0.94
C ASN A 222 15.41 -7.81 0.52
N GLU A 223 16.59 -7.60 1.10
CA GLU A 223 17.49 -6.57 0.60
C GLU A 223 18.06 -7.03 -0.74
N GLN A 224 17.48 -6.57 -1.80
CA GLN A 224 18.13 -6.65 -3.10
C GLN A 224 19.03 -5.44 -3.24
N ALA A 225 20.28 -5.67 -3.64
CA ALA A 225 21.12 -4.58 -4.12
C ALA A 225 20.29 -3.86 -5.19
N ASP A 226 20.26 -2.55 -5.07
CA ASP A 226 19.47 -1.68 -5.93
C ASP A 226 19.95 -1.85 -7.37
N HIS A 227 19.42 -2.90 -8.04
CA HIS A 227 19.80 -3.23 -9.40
C HIS A 227 19.16 -2.25 -10.40
N ASP A 228 18.18 -1.48 -9.96
CA ASP A 228 17.57 -0.44 -10.79
C ASP A 228 18.09 0.96 -10.41
N LYS A 229 19.42 1.13 -10.51
CA LYS A 229 20.04 2.46 -10.33
C LYS A 229 19.39 3.51 -11.23
N VAL A 230 18.97 3.10 -12.42
CA VAL A 230 18.33 3.98 -13.39
C VAL A 230 16.92 4.33 -12.93
N GLY A 231 16.16 3.36 -12.42
CA GLY A 231 14.83 3.62 -11.85
C GLY A 231 14.87 4.57 -10.67
N ASN A 232 15.84 4.42 -9.77
CA ASN A 232 16.02 5.35 -8.66
C ASN A 232 16.41 6.75 -9.10
N LEU A 233 17.22 6.88 -10.16
CA LEU A 233 17.51 8.20 -10.74
C LEU A 233 16.24 8.83 -11.29
N VAL A 234 15.40 8.06 -11.98
CA VAL A 234 14.09 8.55 -12.46
C VAL A 234 13.23 9.00 -11.29
N LEU A 235 13.10 8.17 -10.24
CA LEU A 235 12.30 8.48 -9.06
C LEU A 235 12.77 9.77 -8.38
N GLN A 236 14.08 9.90 -8.13
CA GLN A 236 14.68 11.10 -7.53
C GLN A 236 14.48 12.34 -8.40
N PHE A 237 14.56 12.16 -9.71
CA PHE A 237 14.36 13.26 -10.67
C PHE A 237 12.91 13.76 -10.60
N VAL A 238 11.95 12.87 -10.69
CA VAL A 238 10.52 13.22 -10.64
C VAL A 238 10.14 13.81 -9.27
N ASP A 239 10.62 13.23 -8.17
CA ASP A 239 10.40 13.75 -6.83
C ASP A 239 10.96 15.17 -6.63
N HIS A 240 12.11 15.44 -7.22
CA HIS A 240 12.77 16.74 -7.06
C HIS A 240 12.17 17.84 -7.96
N TYR A 241 11.74 17.48 -9.15
CA TYR A 241 11.34 18.47 -10.16
C TYR A 241 9.86 18.46 -10.50
N GLY A 242 9.10 17.39 -10.13
CA GLY A 242 7.71 17.22 -10.54
C GLY A 242 6.83 18.43 -10.26
N ASP A 243 6.82 18.89 -9.01
CA ASP A 243 6.03 20.06 -8.61
C ASP A 243 6.43 21.32 -9.40
N MET A 244 7.74 21.55 -9.63
CA MET A 244 8.21 22.69 -10.39
C MET A 244 7.77 22.64 -11.86
N TYR A 245 7.70 21.45 -12.45
CA TYR A 245 7.18 21.28 -13.81
C TYR A 245 5.69 21.51 -13.86
N VAL A 246 4.94 20.99 -12.90
CA VAL A 246 3.48 21.22 -12.77
C VAL A 246 3.19 22.70 -12.57
N ASP A 247 3.91 23.38 -11.71
CA ASP A 247 3.75 24.82 -11.47
C ASP A 247 4.04 25.66 -12.72
N LYS A 248 5.07 25.28 -13.48
CA LYS A 248 5.51 26.05 -14.65
C LYS A 248 4.71 25.76 -15.92
N TYR A 249 4.28 24.52 -16.13
CA TYR A 249 3.74 24.05 -17.39
C TYR A 249 2.29 23.57 -17.29
N GLY A 250 1.71 23.59 -16.07
CA GLY A 250 0.38 23.04 -15.76
C GLY A 250 0.41 21.55 -15.50
N PRO A 251 -0.65 21.01 -14.88
CA PRO A 251 -0.68 19.65 -14.33
C PRO A 251 -0.48 18.54 -15.37
N PHE A 252 -0.95 18.73 -16.62
CA PHE A 252 -0.77 17.70 -17.65
C PHE A 252 0.56 17.80 -18.37
N ALA A 253 0.89 19.00 -18.81
CA ALA A 253 2.12 19.23 -19.56
C ALA A 253 3.34 19.07 -18.66
N GLY A 254 3.23 19.46 -17.39
CA GLY A 254 4.28 19.29 -16.39
C GLY A 254 4.59 17.83 -16.14
N ASP A 255 3.57 17.00 -15.92
CA ASP A 255 3.74 15.56 -15.70
C ASP A 255 4.40 14.88 -16.90
N ASP A 256 3.97 15.18 -18.13
CA ASP A 256 4.57 14.58 -19.31
C ASP A 256 6.02 15.04 -19.50
N LEU A 257 6.28 16.34 -19.32
CA LEU A 257 7.61 16.91 -19.53
C LEU A 257 8.62 16.44 -18.49
N VAL A 258 8.25 16.27 -17.24
CA VAL A 258 9.16 15.76 -16.22
C VAL A 258 9.64 14.35 -16.55
N PHE A 259 8.75 13.49 -17.09
CA PHE A 259 9.16 12.15 -17.54
C PHE A 259 10.00 12.15 -18.79
N ILE A 260 9.75 13.05 -19.74
CA ILE A 260 10.58 13.22 -20.92
C ILE A 260 12.01 13.62 -20.51
N ASP A 261 12.13 14.57 -19.60
CA ASP A 261 13.42 15.03 -19.13
C ASP A 261 14.12 14.03 -18.21
N ALA A 262 13.37 13.33 -17.35
CA ALA A 262 13.90 12.23 -16.55
C ALA A 262 14.45 11.10 -17.45
N ALA A 263 13.72 10.75 -18.49
CA ALA A 263 14.16 9.76 -19.48
C ALA A 263 15.45 10.18 -20.19
N GLN A 264 15.51 11.42 -20.64
CA GLN A 264 16.71 11.97 -21.26
C GLN A 264 17.90 12.02 -20.29
N TYR A 265 17.64 12.44 -19.04
CA TYR A 265 18.63 12.47 -17.97
C TYR A 265 19.20 11.08 -17.67
N CYS A 266 18.33 10.07 -17.64
CA CYS A 266 18.71 8.70 -17.32
C CYS A 266 19.17 7.88 -18.54
N GLY A 267 19.08 8.43 -19.74
CA GLY A 267 19.47 7.74 -20.96
C GLY A 267 18.60 6.55 -21.33
N ILE A 268 17.28 6.64 -21.08
CA ILE A 268 16.30 5.59 -21.36
C ILE A 268 15.12 6.13 -22.18
N SER A 269 14.21 5.25 -22.60
CA SER A 269 12.97 5.69 -23.24
C SER A 269 12.03 6.33 -22.23
N VAL A 270 11.14 7.23 -22.70
CA VAL A 270 10.11 7.84 -21.83
C VAL A 270 9.19 6.79 -21.23
N LEU A 271 8.84 5.77 -22.02
CA LEU A 271 8.02 4.68 -21.56
C LEU A 271 8.69 3.89 -20.43
N ASP A 272 10.00 3.61 -20.56
CA ASP A 272 10.78 2.95 -19.51
C ASP A 272 10.88 3.82 -18.24
N ALA A 273 11.05 5.15 -18.40
CA ALA A 273 11.09 6.07 -17.27
C ALA A 273 9.76 6.06 -16.50
N ILE A 274 8.64 6.17 -17.21
CA ILE A 274 7.29 6.09 -16.60
C ILE A 274 7.09 4.74 -15.91
N TYR A 275 7.44 3.64 -16.57
CA TYR A 275 7.31 2.31 -16.00
C TYR A 275 8.14 2.11 -14.74
N LYS A 276 9.41 2.53 -14.76
CA LYS A 276 10.32 2.43 -13.62
C LYS A 276 9.88 3.30 -12.46
N PHE A 277 9.45 4.52 -12.73
CA PHE A 277 8.90 5.41 -11.72
C PHE A 277 7.69 4.78 -11.04
N GLN A 278 6.71 4.35 -11.81
CA GLN A 278 5.47 3.78 -11.28
C GLN A 278 5.70 2.51 -10.47
N LYS A 279 6.64 1.66 -10.92
CA LYS A 279 7.02 0.46 -10.18
C LYS A 279 7.60 0.83 -8.82
N LEU A 280 8.60 1.73 -8.79
CA LEU A 280 9.29 2.13 -7.56
C LEU A 280 8.40 3.01 -6.67
N ASP A 281 7.58 3.87 -7.26
CA ASP A 281 6.62 4.68 -6.52
C ASP A 281 5.51 3.81 -5.90
N ALA A 282 5.01 2.82 -6.62
CA ALA A 282 4.09 1.83 -6.08
C ALA A 282 4.74 1.02 -4.93
N GLU A 283 5.99 0.61 -5.08
CA GLU A 283 6.76 -0.03 -4.02
C GLU A 283 6.93 0.90 -2.80
N ARG A 284 7.26 2.17 -3.03
CA ARG A 284 7.40 3.20 -1.98
C ARG A 284 6.08 3.52 -1.29
N CYS A 285 5.02 3.70 -2.06
CA CYS A 285 3.66 4.01 -1.55
C CYS A 285 2.91 2.75 -1.13
N HIS A 286 3.53 1.57 -1.35
CA HIS A 286 3.00 0.31 -0.89
C HIS A 286 1.69 -0.12 -1.56
N VAL A 287 1.51 0.28 -2.78
CA VAL A 287 0.45 -0.22 -3.64
C VAL A 287 0.90 -1.57 -4.20
N THR A 288 0.27 -2.64 -3.76
CA THR A 288 0.62 -4.02 -4.15
C THR A 288 0.21 -4.38 -5.58
N ASP A 289 -0.59 -3.56 -6.22
CA ASP A 289 -0.95 -3.75 -7.62
C ASP A 289 0.20 -3.25 -8.51
N SER A 290 0.97 -4.20 -9.04
CA SER A 290 1.73 -3.93 -10.24
C SER A 290 0.73 -3.40 -11.27
N LEU A 291 0.93 -2.16 -11.73
CA LEU A 291 0.08 -1.57 -12.76
C LEU A 291 -0.13 -2.59 -13.87
N SER A 292 -1.38 -2.91 -14.16
CA SER A 292 -1.72 -3.86 -15.21
C SER A 292 -1.11 -3.38 -16.53
N GLU A 293 -0.79 -4.30 -17.44
CA GLU A 293 -0.27 -3.94 -18.77
C GLU A 293 -1.20 -2.98 -19.53
N SER A 294 -2.49 -3.05 -19.28
CA SER A 294 -3.46 -2.07 -19.80
C SER A 294 -3.28 -0.67 -19.19
N HIS A 295 -2.94 -0.58 -17.92
CA HIS A 295 -2.69 0.71 -17.25
C HIS A 295 -1.39 1.34 -17.75
N LYS A 296 -0.33 0.54 -17.92
CA LYS A 296 0.94 0.96 -18.51
C LYS A 296 0.75 1.51 -19.94
N LYS A 297 -0.02 0.79 -20.76
CA LYS A 297 -0.37 1.22 -22.11
C LYS A 297 -1.20 2.50 -22.10
N LEU A 298 -2.11 2.63 -21.16
CA LEU A 298 -2.94 3.83 -21.01
C LEU A 298 -2.07 5.05 -20.69
N ILE A 299 -1.17 4.96 -19.73
CA ILE A 299 -0.28 6.05 -19.33
C ILE A 299 0.68 6.42 -20.46
N ALA A 300 1.24 5.42 -21.16
CA ALA A 300 2.06 5.65 -22.33
C ALA A 300 1.27 6.37 -23.44
N PHE A 301 0.03 5.96 -23.69
CA PHE A 301 -0.87 6.59 -24.64
C PHE A 301 -1.20 8.04 -24.26
N TRP A 302 -1.39 8.33 -22.99
CA TRP A 302 -1.65 9.66 -22.48
C TRP A 302 -0.44 10.59 -22.61
N GLY A 303 0.76 10.11 -22.31
CA GLY A 303 2.00 10.86 -22.53
C GLY A 303 2.24 11.18 -24.02
N MET A 304 1.77 10.32 -24.93
CA MET A 304 1.93 10.53 -26.38
C MET A 304 0.96 11.54 -26.96
N LEU A 305 -0.30 11.56 -26.54
CA LEU A 305 -1.36 12.31 -27.23
C LEU A 305 -1.38 13.82 -26.97
N GLY A 306 -0.83 14.29 -25.85
CA GLY A 306 -0.95 15.69 -25.47
C GLY A 306 0.21 16.59 -25.85
N ASN A 307 1.42 16.07 -26.15
CA ASN A 307 2.64 16.84 -26.11
C ASN A 307 3.57 16.72 -27.34
N GLY A 308 3.10 16.13 -28.43
CA GLY A 308 3.96 15.93 -29.61
C GLY A 308 5.09 14.94 -29.35
N LEU A 309 4.84 13.97 -28.46
CA LEU A 309 5.70 12.82 -28.28
C LEU A 309 5.38 11.81 -29.37
N GLU A 310 6.36 11.50 -30.17
CA GLU A 310 6.25 10.58 -31.31
C GLU A 310 7.26 9.46 -31.17
N GLN A 311 6.91 8.29 -31.67
CA GLN A 311 7.84 7.18 -31.83
C GLN A 311 8.06 6.93 -33.31
N ASP A 312 9.30 6.91 -33.74
CA ASP A 312 9.61 6.62 -35.15
C ASP A 312 9.59 5.10 -35.44
N GLU A 313 9.76 4.75 -36.71
CA GLU A 313 9.78 3.37 -37.21
C GLU A 313 10.89 2.49 -36.61
N PHE A 314 11.89 3.10 -35.97
CA PHE A 314 12.96 2.42 -35.23
C PHE A 314 12.71 2.38 -33.72
N TYR A 315 11.48 2.66 -33.27
CA TYR A 315 11.11 2.73 -31.87
C TYR A 315 11.87 3.82 -31.07
N THR A 316 12.41 4.83 -31.77
CA THR A 316 13.06 5.97 -31.13
C THR A 316 11.99 7.02 -30.78
N TRP A 317 11.95 7.42 -29.53
CA TRP A 317 11.04 8.46 -29.08
C TRP A 317 11.54 9.84 -29.49
N LYS A 318 10.63 10.66 -30.00
CA LYS A 318 10.86 12.07 -30.36
C LYS A 318 9.82 12.94 -29.67
N TYR A 319 10.28 14.02 -29.08
CA TYR A 319 9.42 15.05 -28.54
C TYR A 319 9.53 16.31 -29.39
N ARG A 320 8.41 16.70 -30.01
CA ARG A 320 8.37 17.82 -30.97
C ARG A 320 9.52 17.73 -32.04
N GLY A 321 9.69 16.55 -32.60
CA GLY A 321 10.69 16.24 -33.59
C GLY A 321 12.15 16.12 -33.08
N ARG A 322 12.38 16.37 -31.79
CA ARG A 322 13.71 16.24 -31.17
C ARG A 322 13.90 14.83 -30.63
N PRO A 323 14.91 14.07 -31.07
CA PRO A 323 15.16 12.75 -30.53
C PRO A 323 15.45 12.81 -29.03
N ILE A 324 14.87 11.91 -28.27
CA ILE A 324 15.25 11.62 -26.89
C ILE A 324 16.40 10.61 -27.00
N ARG A 325 17.61 11.04 -26.68
CA ARG A 325 18.81 10.22 -26.83
C ARG A 325 19.12 9.46 -25.55
N LEU A 326 19.46 8.20 -25.72
CA LEU A 326 20.25 7.46 -24.74
C LEU A 326 21.67 8.06 -24.78
N GLY A 327 22.18 8.50 -23.66
CA GLY A 327 23.49 9.11 -23.63
C GLY A 327 23.99 9.41 -22.22
N GLU A 328 25.04 10.19 -22.13
CA GLU A 328 25.56 10.65 -20.86
C GLU A 328 24.47 11.41 -20.08
N ILE A 329 24.36 11.11 -18.80
CA ILE A 329 23.44 11.81 -17.93
C ILE A 329 23.85 13.28 -17.82
N PRO A 330 22.99 14.23 -18.23
CA PRO A 330 23.35 15.63 -18.17
C PRO A 330 23.49 16.08 -16.71
N PRO A 331 24.40 17.03 -16.45
CA PRO A 331 24.52 17.61 -15.12
C PRO A 331 23.25 18.37 -14.74
N LEU A 332 22.89 18.31 -13.48
CA LEU A 332 21.85 19.16 -12.90
C LEU A 332 22.38 20.59 -12.68
N PRO A 333 21.56 21.61 -12.74
CA PRO A 333 20.13 21.60 -12.91
C PRO A 333 19.71 21.45 -14.37
N LEU A 334 18.45 20.95 -14.53
CA LEU A 334 17.84 20.84 -15.85
C LEU A 334 17.62 22.19 -16.52
N ASP A 335 17.66 22.15 -17.85
CA ASP A 335 17.19 23.27 -18.64
C ASP A 335 15.67 23.40 -18.54
N MET A 336 15.23 24.29 -17.67
CA MET A 336 13.82 24.63 -17.48
C MET A 336 13.28 25.55 -18.58
N GLN A 337 14.10 25.86 -19.63
CA GLN A 337 13.66 26.70 -20.75
C GLN A 337 12.99 25.90 -21.86
N LYS A 338 12.59 24.65 -21.61
CA LYS A 338 11.76 23.93 -22.57
C LYS A 338 10.49 24.72 -22.87
N PRO A 339 10.16 24.86 -24.15
CA PRO A 339 8.93 25.53 -24.51
C PRO A 339 7.76 24.78 -23.89
N MET A 340 6.81 25.50 -23.30
CA MET A 340 5.57 24.91 -22.87
C MET A 340 4.91 24.21 -24.06
N PRO A 341 4.32 23.02 -23.83
CA PRO A 341 3.40 22.46 -24.81
C PRO A 341 2.38 23.51 -25.16
N ASP A 342 2.03 23.61 -26.44
CA ASP A 342 0.95 24.50 -26.86
C ASP A 342 -0.37 23.95 -26.30
N VAL A 343 -0.72 24.44 -25.13
CA VAL A 343 -1.93 24.03 -24.41
C VAL A 343 -3.13 24.89 -24.80
N GLY A 344 -2.94 25.83 -25.74
CA GLY A 344 -3.93 26.83 -26.06
C GLY A 344 -4.01 27.94 -25.00
N LYS A 345 -5.04 28.77 -25.08
CA LYS A 345 -5.24 29.87 -24.14
C LYS A 345 -5.82 29.33 -22.84
N GLU A 346 -5.12 29.56 -21.74
CA GLU A 346 -5.64 29.24 -20.41
C GLU A 346 -6.91 30.02 -20.08
N ILE A 347 -7.85 29.35 -19.44
CA ILE A 347 -9.10 29.90 -18.96
C ILE A 347 -9.10 29.78 -17.43
N GLU A 348 -8.75 30.86 -16.75
CA GLU A 348 -8.87 30.92 -15.30
C GLU A 348 -10.34 30.94 -14.92
N VAL A 349 -10.85 29.84 -14.38
CA VAL A 349 -12.28 29.65 -14.15
C VAL A 349 -12.76 30.52 -13.00
N ASP A 350 -13.83 31.30 -13.26
CA ASP A 350 -14.49 32.12 -12.26
C ASP A 350 -16.00 31.84 -12.18
N PHE A 351 -16.56 31.99 -10.98
CA PHE A 351 -17.98 31.83 -10.70
C PHE A 351 -18.49 32.97 -9.83
N LYS A 352 -19.68 33.51 -10.23
CA LYS A 352 -20.46 34.41 -9.39
C LYS A 352 -21.90 33.92 -9.32
N LEU A 353 -22.39 33.79 -8.09
CA LEU A 353 -23.78 33.36 -7.86
C LEU A 353 -24.63 34.52 -7.40
N ASN A 354 -25.84 34.58 -7.96
CA ASN A 354 -26.92 35.47 -7.51
C ASN A 354 -28.16 34.61 -7.22
N ILE A 355 -28.50 34.49 -5.94
CA ILE A 355 -29.60 33.64 -5.47
C ILE A 355 -30.84 34.55 -5.34
N LYS A 356 -31.88 34.24 -6.12
CA LYS A 356 -33.17 34.90 -6.07
C LYS A 356 -34.27 33.90 -5.68
N HIS A 357 -35.48 34.40 -5.47
CA HIS A 357 -36.62 33.55 -5.10
C HIS A 357 -37.03 32.54 -6.19
N ASP A 358 -36.76 32.84 -7.44
CA ASP A 358 -37.13 32.05 -8.61
C ASP A 358 -35.97 31.17 -9.15
N GLY A 359 -34.75 31.39 -8.71
CA GLY A 359 -33.62 30.61 -9.20
C GLY A 359 -32.25 31.04 -8.71
N ILE A 360 -31.26 30.21 -8.98
CA ILE A 360 -29.87 30.54 -8.81
C ILE A 360 -29.29 30.90 -10.17
N TYR A 361 -28.84 32.12 -10.29
CA TYR A 361 -28.20 32.66 -11.49
C TYR A 361 -26.71 32.61 -11.34
N ILE A 362 -26.04 31.92 -12.28
CA ILE A 362 -24.63 31.66 -12.28
C ILE A 362 -24.00 32.46 -13.41
N SER A 363 -23.05 33.32 -13.12
CA SER A 363 -22.16 33.94 -14.11
C SER A 363 -20.79 33.24 -14.02
N THR A 364 -20.23 32.88 -15.18
CA THR A 364 -18.95 32.21 -15.29
C THR A 364 -18.30 32.58 -16.63
N ASN A 365 -16.99 32.36 -16.70
CA ASN A 365 -16.24 32.47 -17.95
C ASN A 365 -15.99 31.12 -18.65
N LEU A 366 -16.67 30.09 -18.21
CA LEU A 366 -16.67 28.81 -18.92
C LEU A 366 -17.28 28.98 -20.32
N PRO A 367 -16.78 28.23 -21.31
CA PRO A 367 -17.27 28.29 -22.68
C PRO A 367 -18.77 27.93 -22.80
N ASP A 368 -19.39 28.42 -23.85
CA ASP A 368 -20.75 28.04 -24.18
C ASP A 368 -20.89 26.53 -24.38
N ASN A 369 -22.04 26.02 -23.97
CA ASN A 369 -22.37 24.59 -23.91
C ASN A 369 -21.65 23.78 -22.86
N TYR A 370 -20.83 24.41 -22.00
CA TYR A 370 -20.21 23.68 -20.90
C TYR A 370 -21.29 23.17 -19.93
N GLN A 371 -21.26 21.86 -19.65
CA GLN A 371 -22.26 21.22 -18.82
C GLN A 371 -21.77 21.08 -17.38
N LEU A 372 -22.54 21.56 -16.45
CA LEU A 372 -22.34 21.43 -15.01
C LEU A 372 -23.44 20.59 -14.38
N PHE A 373 -23.14 20.05 -13.27
CA PHE A 373 -24.06 19.41 -12.34
C PHE A 373 -24.08 20.25 -11.07
N GLY A 374 -25.23 20.29 -10.41
CA GLY A 374 -25.38 21.09 -9.22
C GLY A 374 -26.04 20.31 -8.09
N LYS A 375 -25.75 20.71 -6.87
CA LYS A 375 -26.39 20.21 -5.66
C LYS A 375 -26.73 21.41 -4.76
N ILE A 376 -27.99 21.52 -4.35
CA ILE A 376 -28.43 22.59 -3.45
C ILE A 376 -28.69 21.98 -2.08
N ASN A 377 -28.15 22.63 -1.05
CA ASN A 377 -28.30 22.25 0.36
C ASN A 377 -27.91 20.79 0.64
N GLY A 378 -27.03 20.19 -0.18
CA GLY A 378 -26.61 18.79 -0.09
C GLY A 378 -27.71 17.76 -0.42
N ARG A 379 -28.93 18.18 -0.77
CA ARG A 379 -30.12 17.31 -0.94
C ARG A 379 -30.70 17.30 -2.35
N TYR A 380 -30.74 18.46 -2.99
CA TYR A 380 -31.42 18.62 -4.30
C TYR A 380 -30.39 18.62 -5.41
N SER A 381 -30.38 17.59 -6.25
CA SER A 381 -29.46 17.45 -7.38
C SER A 381 -30.07 17.97 -8.68
N PHE A 382 -29.27 18.66 -9.46
CA PHE A 382 -29.63 19.21 -10.76
C PHE A 382 -28.64 18.73 -11.80
N ASN A 383 -29.13 18.22 -12.89
CA ASN A 383 -28.35 17.76 -14.04
C ASN A 383 -28.55 18.73 -15.21
N ASN A 384 -27.58 18.78 -16.12
CA ASN A 384 -27.66 19.60 -17.33
C ASN A 384 -27.79 21.14 -17.08
N ILE A 385 -26.98 21.66 -16.19
CA ILE A 385 -26.81 23.11 -16.06
C ILE A 385 -25.85 23.51 -17.18
N VAL A 386 -26.40 24.10 -18.25
CA VAL A 386 -25.64 24.45 -19.46
C VAL A 386 -25.27 25.91 -19.45
N VAL A 387 -24.00 26.23 -19.66
CA VAL A 387 -23.52 27.62 -19.81
C VAL A 387 -23.87 28.13 -21.20
N LYS A 388 -24.44 29.34 -21.25
CA LYS A 388 -24.74 30.08 -22.48
C LYS A 388 -24.40 31.54 -22.27
N SER A 389 -23.57 32.08 -23.16
CA SER A 389 -23.09 33.47 -23.10
C SER A 389 -22.61 33.88 -21.71
N GLY A 390 -21.82 33.00 -21.09
CA GLY A 390 -21.25 33.22 -19.76
C GLY A 390 -22.22 33.11 -18.59
N ASN A 391 -23.44 32.58 -18.81
CA ASN A 391 -24.45 32.44 -17.77
C ASN A 391 -25.08 31.04 -17.76
N ALA A 392 -25.52 30.64 -16.58
CA ALA A 392 -26.32 29.44 -16.40
C ALA A 392 -27.37 29.69 -15.29
N GLN A 393 -28.40 28.88 -15.24
CA GLN A 393 -29.46 29.03 -14.25
C GLN A 393 -29.93 27.68 -13.72
N ILE A 394 -30.15 27.63 -12.40
CA ILE A 394 -30.86 26.54 -11.76
C ILE A 394 -32.19 27.04 -11.26
N PRO A 395 -33.31 26.60 -11.84
CA PRO A 395 -34.64 27.01 -11.37
C PRO A 395 -34.92 26.43 -9.99
N LEU A 396 -35.42 27.26 -9.08
CA LEU A 396 -35.85 26.79 -7.76
C LEU A 396 -37.29 26.32 -7.82
N SER A 397 -37.58 25.18 -7.23
CA SER A 397 -38.95 24.70 -7.03
C SER A 397 -39.46 25.14 -5.66
N ASP A 398 -40.78 25.18 -5.50
CA ASP A 398 -41.46 25.51 -4.22
C ASP A 398 -41.04 24.63 -3.04
N LYS A 399 -40.35 23.54 -3.31
CA LYS A 399 -39.81 22.63 -2.29
C LYS A 399 -38.51 23.14 -1.64
N ILE A 400 -37.89 24.18 -2.21
CA ILE A 400 -36.65 24.77 -1.72
C ILE A 400 -36.98 26.18 -1.19
N SER A 401 -37.32 26.24 0.09
CA SER A 401 -37.70 27.49 0.75
C SER A 401 -36.52 28.43 1.04
N GLU A 402 -35.32 27.87 1.18
CA GLU A 402 -34.10 28.63 1.44
C GLU A 402 -32.90 27.93 0.83
N VAL A 403 -31.94 28.69 0.28
CA VAL A 403 -30.65 28.20 -0.23
C VAL A 403 -29.55 28.69 0.67
N TYR A 404 -28.85 27.76 1.31
CA TYR A 404 -27.69 28.04 2.16
C TYR A 404 -26.39 27.37 1.67
N ALA A 405 -26.47 26.45 0.73
CA ALA A 405 -25.31 25.88 0.09
C ALA A 405 -25.58 25.52 -1.37
N VAL A 406 -24.62 25.75 -2.24
CA VAL A 406 -24.66 25.39 -3.66
C VAL A 406 -23.30 24.76 -4.02
N ASP A 407 -23.35 23.56 -4.52
CA ASP A 407 -22.19 22.86 -5.07
C ASP A 407 -22.37 22.74 -6.59
N LEU A 408 -21.36 23.15 -7.35
CA LEU A 408 -21.30 22.95 -8.79
C LEU A 408 -20.11 22.10 -9.14
N TYR A 409 -20.29 21.14 -10.02
CA TYR A 409 -19.21 20.27 -10.45
C TYR A 409 -19.42 19.84 -11.91
N SER A 410 -18.33 19.57 -12.59
CA SER A 410 -18.33 18.86 -13.87
C SER A 410 -17.87 17.43 -13.67
N VAL A 411 -18.42 16.53 -14.48
CA VAL A 411 -17.87 15.19 -14.63
C VAL A 411 -16.77 15.25 -15.68
N VAL A 412 -16.21 14.16 -16.10
CA VAL A 412 -15.08 14.10 -17.05
C VAL A 412 -15.23 15.05 -18.26
N PRO A 413 -14.14 15.65 -18.74
CA PRO A 413 -14.13 16.62 -19.85
C PRO A 413 -14.83 16.15 -21.12
N THR A 414 -14.81 14.85 -21.39
CA THR A 414 -15.50 14.25 -22.57
C THR A 414 -17.01 14.39 -22.53
N ILE A 415 -17.60 14.74 -21.39
CA ILE A 415 -19.04 14.95 -21.20
C ILE A 415 -19.35 16.44 -21.02
N SER A 416 -18.36 17.32 -21.15
CA SER A 416 -18.55 18.76 -20.95
C SER A 416 -19.42 19.42 -21.99
N GLY A 417 -19.62 18.81 -23.15
CA GLY A 417 -20.38 19.40 -24.27
C GLY A 417 -19.63 20.48 -25.05
N VAL A 418 -18.35 20.68 -24.75
CA VAL A 418 -17.49 21.70 -25.39
C VAL A 418 -16.40 21.04 -26.21
N ASP A 419 -16.08 21.64 -27.35
CA ASP A 419 -14.99 21.18 -28.21
C ASP A 419 -13.64 21.27 -27.48
N SER A 420 -12.85 20.20 -27.58
CA SER A 420 -11.53 20.14 -26.99
C SER A 420 -10.55 21.17 -27.54
N SER A 421 -10.82 21.73 -28.73
CA SER A 421 -10.05 22.85 -29.27
C SER A 421 -10.13 24.13 -28.40
N ILE A 422 -11.18 24.25 -27.58
CA ILE A 422 -11.43 25.42 -26.72
C ILE A 422 -10.83 25.21 -25.34
N ILE A 423 -11.18 24.09 -24.71
CA ILE A 423 -10.75 23.80 -23.33
C ILE A 423 -9.50 22.94 -23.23
N GLY A 424 -8.96 22.54 -24.36
CA GLY A 424 -7.87 21.57 -24.44
C GLY A 424 -8.33 20.13 -24.20
N GLU A 425 -7.50 19.19 -24.64
CA GLU A 425 -7.77 17.79 -24.31
C GLU A 425 -7.79 17.61 -22.80
N LYS A 426 -8.77 16.84 -22.32
CA LYS A 426 -9.00 16.66 -20.88
C LYS A 426 -9.23 17.97 -20.11
N ALA A 427 -9.72 19.01 -20.79
CA ALA A 427 -9.93 20.33 -20.22
C ALA A 427 -8.68 20.98 -19.60
N ARG A 428 -7.50 20.69 -20.12
CA ARG A 428 -6.20 21.16 -19.60
C ARG A 428 -6.06 22.68 -19.61
N ASN A 429 -6.83 23.40 -20.45
CA ASN A 429 -6.80 24.85 -20.50
C ASN A 429 -7.63 25.50 -19.39
N LEU A 430 -8.44 24.73 -18.65
CA LEU A 430 -9.15 25.24 -17.48
C LEU A 430 -8.20 25.23 -16.28
N VAL A 431 -7.99 26.39 -15.68
CA VAL A 431 -7.09 26.58 -14.54
C VAL A 431 -7.77 27.36 -13.40
N GLY A 432 -7.15 27.45 -12.25
CA GLY A 432 -7.62 28.26 -11.13
C GLY A 432 -8.18 27.46 -9.97
N GLN A 433 -8.61 28.20 -8.93
CA GLN A 433 -9.03 27.62 -7.63
C GLN A 433 -10.23 26.66 -7.69
N TYR A 434 -11.03 26.72 -8.72
CA TYR A 434 -12.21 25.87 -8.91
C TYR A 434 -11.95 24.68 -9.81
N VAL A 435 -10.70 24.45 -10.20
CA VAL A 435 -10.31 23.36 -11.07
C VAL A 435 -9.61 22.29 -10.25
N LYS A 436 -10.14 21.07 -10.31
CA LYS A 436 -9.49 19.89 -9.75
C LYS A 436 -8.87 19.06 -10.85
N PHE A 437 -7.62 18.75 -10.66
CA PHE A 437 -6.85 17.90 -11.54
C PHE A 437 -7.07 16.41 -11.24
N SER A 438 -7.23 15.62 -12.29
CA SER A 438 -7.15 14.16 -12.23
C SER A 438 -6.32 13.64 -13.41
N PRO A 439 -5.24 12.90 -13.15
CA PRO A 439 -4.39 12.36 -14.22
C PRO A 439 -5.14 11.41 -15.15
N ILE A 440 -6.16 10.75 -14.64
CA ILE A 440 -6.97 9.79 -15.41
C ILE A 440 -8.07 10.47 -16.20
N SER A 441 -8.87 11.31 -15.54
CA SER A 441 -10.10 11.90 -16.10
C SER A 441 -9.94 13.31 -16.64
N GLY A 442 -8.84 13.99 -16.36
CA GLY A 442 -8.60 15.38 -16.76
C GLY A 442 -9.11 16.39 -15.73
N ASN A 443 -9.03 17.70 -16.09
CA ASN A 443 -9.48 18.77 -15.22
C ASN A 443 -11.01 18.78 -15.09
N SER A 444 -11.48 18.85 -13.87
CA SER A 444 -12.89 18.97 -13.54
C SER A 444 -13.17 20.24 -12.73
N ILE A 445 -14.38 20.71 -12.80
CA ILE A 445 -14.83 21.87 -12.02
C ILE A 445 -15.38 21.40 -10.68
N GLU A 446 -15.01 22.11 -9.63
CA GLU A 446 -15.61 21.94 -8.31
C GLU A 446 -15.69 23.29 -7.61
N PHE A 447 -16.90 23.77 -7.44
CA PHE A 447 -17.21 25.05 -6.81
C PHE A 447 -18.18 24.83 -5.66
N HIS A 448 -17.88 25.42 -4.52
CA HIS A 448 -18.69 25.34 -3.32
C HIS A 448 -19.05 26.75 -2.83
N TYR A 449 -20.33 27.00 -2.68
CA TYR A 449 -20.87 28.20 -2.04
C TYR A 449 -21.57 27.80 -0.75
N LYS A 450 -21.27 28.51 0.32
CA LYS A 450 -21.98 28.41 1.59
C LYS A 450 -22.32 29.82 2.08
N LYS A 451 -23.62 30.06 2.41
CA LYS A 451 -24.11 31.31 2.96
C LYS A 451 -23.66 31.50 4.40
#